data_da8888c26f3ff59519621ace4c2e296c
#
_entry.id   da8888c26f3ff59519621ace4c2e296c
#
_cell.length_a   1.000
_cell.length_b   1.000
_cell.length_c   1.000
_cell.angle_alpha   90.00
_cell.angle_beta   90.00
_cell.angle_gamma   90.00
#
_symmetry.space_group_name_H-M   'P 1'
#
loop_
_entity.id
_entity.type
_entity.pdbx_description
1 polymer ?
#
loop_
_entity_poly.entity_id
_entity_poly.type
_entity_poly.pdbx_seq_one_letter_code
_entity_poly.pdbx_strand_id
1 'polypeptide(L)'
;MRSYPILGTLLLLGACGSGSYPTVLTASPSTSPADAIACARAKLKPLGYQQTSFDEIDFHLTARKVDNSAHRADPQFRRNVDRLEVQAAPAADGKTSLTVTGRTFAELETHRGPTEEEERASADVRQTSQAIVDACGRS
;
A
#
# COMPACT_ATOMS: atom_id res chain seq x y z
N MET A 1 -45.62 18.79 -42.19
CA MET A 1 -44.29 18.79 -41.54
C MET A 1 -44.40 18.01 -40.25
N ARG A 2 -43.88 16.79 -40.25
CA ARG A 2 -43.89 15.91 -39.06
C ARG A 2 -42.50 15.89 -38.45
N SER A 3 -42.37 16.51 -37.27
CA SER A 3 -41.14 16.49 -36.46
C SER A 3 -41.05 15.17 -35.69
N TYR A 4 -40.00 14.40 -35.88
CA TYR A 4 -39.68 13.20 -35.09
C TYR A 4 -38.74 13.60 -33.97
N PRO A 5 -39.02 13.24 -32.70
CA PRO A 5 -38.05 13.40 -31.64
C PRO A 5 -37.02 12.25 -31.70
N ILE A 6 -35.75 12.59 -31.80
CA ILE A 6 -34.63 11.65 -31.68
C ILE A 6 -34.49 11.33 -30.21
N LEU A 7 -34.83 10.11 -29.83
CA LEU A 7 -34.59 9.55 -28.51
C LEU A 7 -33.11 9.16 -28.45
N GLY A 8 -32.29 10.00 -27.80
CA GLY A 8 -30.88 9.71 -27.50
C GLY A 8 -30.78 8.66 -26.41
N THR A 9 -30.39 7.44 -26.77
CA THR A 9 -30.07 6.36 -25.82
C THR A 9 -28.75 6.66 -25.15
N LEU A 10 -28.78 7.09 -23.89
CA LEU A 10 -27.60 7.28 -23.06
C LEU A 10 -27.07 5.89 -22.64
N LEU A 11 -26.01 5.41 -23.29
CA LEU A 11 -25.27 4.24 -22.87
C LEU A 11 -24.44 4.60 -21.61
N LEU A 12 -24.95 4.21 -20.45
CA LEU A 12 -24.17 4.18 -19.21
C LEU A 12 -23.13 3.06 -19.32
N LEU A 13 -21.90 3.41 -19.74
CA LEU A 13 -20.73 2.56 -19.57
C LEU A 13 -20.45 2.47 -18.08
N GLY A 14 -20.92 1.39 -17.45
CA GLY A 14 -20.50 0.99 -16.12
C GLY A 14 -19.00 0.73 -16.13
N ALA A 15 -18.20 1.67 -15.62
CA ALA A 15 -16.82 1.45 -15.30
C ALA A 15 -16.78 0.38 -14.20
N CYS A 16 -16.52 -0.87 -14.55
CA CYS A 16 -16.01 -1.87 -13.61
C CYS A 16 -14.68 -1.36 -13.09
N GLY A 17 -14.71 -0.62 -11.98
CA GLY A 17 -13.53 -0.25 -11.25
C GLY A 17 -12.87 -1.52 -10.75
N SER A 18 -11.78 -1.94 -11.39
CA SER A 18 -10.84 -2.90 -10.83
C SER A 18 -10.35 -2.30 -9.51
N GLY A 19 -10.86 -2.80 -8.39
CA GLY A 19 -10.47 -2.34 -7.07
C GLY A 19 -8.96 -2.47 -6.94
N SER A 20 -8.26 -1.37 -6.73
CA SER A 20 -6.83 -1.39 -6.43
C SER A 20 -6.64 -2.20 -5.15
N TYR A 21 -5.84 -3.26 -5.21
CA TYR A 21 -5.52 -4.11 -4.06
C TYR A 21 -4.66 -3.38 -3.03
N PRO A 22 -3.59 -2.65 -3.42
CA PRO A 22 -2.75 -1.91 -2.48
C PRO A 22 -3.45 -0.67 -1.92
N THR A 23 -3.00 -0.23 -0.73
CA THR A 23 -3.21 1.12 -0.26
C THR A 23 -2.00 1.97 -0.59
N VAL A 24 -2.20 3.15 -1.15
CA VAL A 24 -1.13 4.09 -1.49
C VAL A 24 -1.46 5.44 -0.88
N LEU A 25 -0.59 5.93 -0.01
CA LEU A 25 -0.73 7.22 0.64
C LEU A 25 0.50 8.08 0.31
N THR A 26 0.27 9.38 0.13
CA THR A 26 1.33 10.36 -0.14
C THR A 26 1.24 11.52 0.82
N ALA A 27 2.40 12.08 1.16
CA ALA A 27 2.52 13.31 1.94
C ALA A 27 3.67 14.16 1.38
N SER A 28 3.69 15.42 1.76
CA SER A 28 4.71 16.40 1.31
C SER A 28 5.37 17.09 2.50
N PRO A 29 6.16 16.35 3.32
CA PRO A 29 6.85 16.94 4.44
C PRO A 29 7.89 17.99 3.98
N SER A 30 8.16 18.96 4.84
CA SER A 30 9.20 19.97 4.61
C SER A 30 10.61 19.51 4.99
N THR A 31 10.72 18.34 5.65
CA THR A 31 12.01 17.71 5.97
C THR A 31 12.68 17.13 4.74
N SER A 32 13.98 16.85 4.84
CA SER A 32 14.72 16.20 3.75
C SER A 32 14.21 14.76 3.48
N PRO A 33 14.43 14.19 2.28
CA PRO A 33 14.13 12.79 2.01
C PRO A 33 14.79 11.83 3.00
N ALA A 34 16.03 12.10 3.42
CA ALA A 34 16.75 11.33 4.41
C ALA A 34 16.05 11.34 5.78
N ASP A 35 15.57 12.50 6.23
CA ASP A 35 14.86 12.61 7.50
C ASP A 35 13.47 11.97 7.45
N ALA A 36 12.77 12.15 6.33
CA ALA A 36 11.45 11.51 6.12
C ALA A 36 11.53 9.98 6.16
N ILE A 37 12.53 9.39 5.48
CA ILE A 37 12.71 7.94 5.47
C ILE A 37 13.22 7.42 6.84
N ALA A 38 14.07 8.18 7.52
CA ALA A 38 14.52 7.84 8.88
C ALA A 38 13.35 7.84 9.88
N CYS A 39 12.45 8.82 9.77
CA CYS A 39 11.20 8.83 10.54
C CYS A 39 10.36 7.58 10.28
N ALA A 40 10.11 7.24 9.02
CA ALA A 40 9.33 6.06 8.66
C ALA A 40 9.97 4.77 9.20
N ARG A 41 11.29 4.63 9.05
CA ARG A 41 12.05 3.49 9.55
C ARG A 41 11.92 3.31 11.06
N ALA A 42 11.94 4.41 11.82
CA ALA A 42 11.77 4.38 13.28
C ALA A 42 10.36 3.91 13.71
N LYS A 43 9.34 4.05 12.85
CA LYS A 43 7.97 3.61 13.13
C LYS A 43 7.75 2.12 12.89
N LEU A 44 8.56 1.43 12.11
CA LEU A 44 8.32 0.04 11.70
C LEU A 44 8.26 -0.92 12.89
N LYS A 45 9.28 -0.90 13.77
CA LYS A 45 9.37 -1.83 14.89
C LYS A 45 8.22 -1.70 15.88
N PRO A 46 7.84 -0.50 16.35
CA PRO A 46 6.67 -0.33 17.22
C PRO A 46 5.35 -0.81 16.59
N LEU A 47 5.23 -0.75 15.26
CA LEU A 47 4.05 -1.21 14.51
C LEU A 47 4.10 -2.71 14.17
N GLY A 48 5.15 -3.42 14.62
CA GLY A 48 5.30 -4.86 14.43
C GLY A 48 5.87 -5.28 13.08
N TYR A 49 6.44 -4.34 12.32
CA TYR A 49 7.05 -4.64 11.02
C TYR A 49 8.55 -4.88 11.14
N GLN A 50 9.02 -5.86 10.39
CA GLN A 50 10.43 -6.17 10.22
C GLN A 50 10.91 -5.56 8.90
N GLN A 51 11.93 -4.71 8.96
CA GLN A 51 12.59 -4.19 7.76
C GLN A 51 13.20 -5.35 6.96
N THR A 52 12.95 -5.36 5.65
CA THR A 52 13.48 -6.36 4.71
C THR A 52 14.56 -5.80 3.79
N SER A 53 14.45 -4.52 3.43
CA SER A 53 15.50 -3.82 2.70
C SER A 53 15.52 -2.33 3.04
N PHE A 54 16.67 -1.69 2.77
CA PHE A 54 16.82 -0.25 2.86
C PHE A 54 17.88 0.21 1.86
N ASP A 55 17.52 1.16 1.02
CA ASP A 55 18.42 1.83 0.10
C ASP A 55 18.58 3.29 0.53
N GLU A 56 19.81 3.66 0.90
CA GLU A 56 20.15 5.01 1.36
C GLU A 56 20.29 6.02 0.21
N ILE A 57 20.53 5.54 -1.01
CA ILE A 57 20.71 6.39 -2.18
C ILE A 57 19.35 6.82 -2.73
N ASP A 58 18.45 5.86 -2.88
CA ASP A 58 17.11 6.08 -3.41
C ASP A 58 16.08 6.39 -2.32
N PHE A 59 16.50 6.43 -1.05
CA PHE A 59 15.60 6.64 0.11
C PHE A 59 14.39 5.71 0.06
N HIS A 60 14.65 4.45 -0.19
CA HIS A 60 13.65 3.41 -0.37
C HIS A 60 13.78 2.35 0.72
N LEU A 61 12.66 1.95 1.30
CA LEU A 61 12.57 1.06 2.43
C LEU A 61 11.45 0.06 2.19
N THR A 62 11.70 -1.23 2.44
CA THR A 62 10.68 -2.26 2.48
C THR A 62 10.63 -2.95 3.83
N ALA A 63 9.44 -3.35 4.24
CA ALA A 63 9.21 -4.06 5.49
C ALA A 63 8.05 -5.06 5.35
N ARG A 64 8.01 -6.05 6.22
CA ARG A 64 6.94 -7.03 6.28
C ARG A 64 6.47 -7.29 7.70
N LYS A 65 5.22 -7.72 7.83
CA LYS A 65 4.62 -8.25 9.04
C LYS A 65 3.85 -9.52 8.70
N VAL A 66 4.04 -10.57 9.48
CA VAL A 66 3.35 -11.85 9.29
C VAL A 66 2.23 -11.95 10.30
N ASP A 67 1.02 -12.23 9.83
CA ASP A 67 -0.14 -12.53 10.68
C ASP A 67 -0.42 -14.04 10.63
N ASN A 68 0.04 -14.74 11.66
CA ASN A 68 -0.21 -16.17 11.86
C ASN A 68 -1.57 -16.45 12.54
N SER A 69 -2.29 -15.41 12.97
CA SER A 69 -3.59 -15.56 13.63
C SER A 69 -4.76 -15.63 12.64
N ALA A 70 -4.53 -15.24 11.39
CA ALA A 70 -5.53 -15.33 10.33
C ALA A 70 -5.87 -16.81 10.03
N HIS A 71 -7.16 -17.11 10.00
CA HIS A 71 -7.67 -18.43 9.67
C HIS A 71 -8.70 -18.33 8.55
N ARG A 72 -8.68 -19.31 7.65
CA ARG A 72 -9.62 -19.43 6.53
C ARG A 72 -10.08 -20.88 6.39
N ALA A 73 -11.24 -21.05 5.74
CA ALA A 73 -11.75 -22.37 5.38
C ALA A 73 -10.89 -23.08 4.30
N ASP A 74 -10.08 -22.33 3.56
CA ASP A 74 -9.18 -22.87 2.55
C ASP A 74 -8.05 -23.67 3.21
N PRO A 75 -7.93 -25.00 2.94
CA PRO A 75 -6.90 -25.83 3.55
C PRO A 75 -5.47 -25.50 3.06
N GLN A 76 -5.32 -24.81 1.95
CA GLN A 76 -4.03 -24.36 1.43
C GLN A 76 -3.55 -23.08 2.12
N PHE A 77 -4.44 -22.29 2.71
CA PHE A 77 -4.09 -21.06 3.38
C PHE A 77 -3.21 -21.30 4.59
N ARG A 78 -2.14 -20.52 4.72
CA ARG A 78 -1.19 -20.58 5.84
C ARG A 78 -1.27 -19.35 6.73
N ARG A 79 -1.14 -18.18 6.12
CA ARG A 79 -1.07 -16.91 6.86
C ARG A 79 -1.22 -15.71 5.93
N ASN A 80 -1.46 -14.55 6.50
CA ASN A 80 -1.35 -13.29 5.80
C ASN A 80 0.05 -12.69 5.98
N VAL A 81 0.54 -12.02 4.95
CA VAL A 81 1.78 -11.25 4.97
C VAL A 81 1.47 -9.84 4.49
N ASP A 82 1.58 -8.89 5.39
CA ASP A 82 1.52 -7.47 5.05
C ASP A 82 2.91 -6.97 4.66
N ARG A 83 2.98 -6.23 3.56
CA ARG A 83 4.21 -5.60 3.07
C ARG A 83 4.03 -4.09 2.98
N LEU A 84 5.05 -3.38 3.42
CA LEU A 84 5.15 -1.94 3.29
C LEU A 84 6.33 -1.60 2.39
N GLU A 85 6.10 -0.64 1.53
CA GLU A 85 7.11 0.03 0.74
C GLU A 85 7.00 1.53 1.01
N VAL A 86 8.11 2.13 1.41
CA VAL A 86 8.18 3.56 1.70
C VAL A 86 9.27 4.18 0.85
N GLN A 87 8.93 5.23 0.15
CA GLN A 87 9.86 5.99 -0.66
C GLN A 87 9.77 7.48 -0.34
N ALA A 88 10.92 8.11 -0.19
CA ALA A 88 11.04 9.55 -0.06
C ALA A 88 11.87 10.09 -1.22
N ALA A 89 11.38 11.12 -1.89
CA ALA A 89 12.05 11.72 -3.03
C ALA A 89 11.93 13.25 -2.99
N PRO A 90 12.90 13.99 -3.53
CA PRO A 90 12.76 15.44 -3.71
C PRO A 90 11.57 15.74 -4.63
N ALA A 91 10.76 16.72 -4.25
CA ALA A 91 9.66 17.23 -5.06
C ALA A 91 10.03 18.56 -5.73
N ALA A 92 9.29 18.93 -6.79
CA ALA A 92 9.58 20.12 -7.59
C ALA A 92 9.46 21.46 -6.82
N ASP A 93 8.71 21.48 -5.72
CA ASP A 93 8.50 22.65 -4.85
C ASP A 93 9.56 22.81 -3.75
N GLY A 94 10.65 22.03 -3.79
CA GLY A 94 11.70 22.00 -2.77
C GLY A 94 11.32 21.23 -1.51
N LYS A 95 10.13 20.61 -1.47
CA LYS A 95 9.69 19.71 -0.41
C LYS A 95 10.10 18.27 -0.71
N THR A 96 9.77 17.38 0.18
CA THR A 96 9.90 15.93 -0.03
C THR A 96 8.56 15.34 -0.41
N SER A 97 8.56 14.41 -1.35
CA SER A 97 7.42 13.53 -1.60
C SER A 97 7.63 12.23 -0.83
N LEU A 98 6.79 11.96 0.15
CA LEU A 98 6.78 10.71 0.92
C LEU A 98 5.63 9.84 0.43
N THR A 99 5.93 8.66 -0.11
CA THR A 99 4.92 7.69 -0.56
C THR A 99 5.02 6.43 0.28
N VAL A 100 3.88 5.97 0.78
CA VAL A 100 3.74 4.72 1.53
C VAL A 100 2.77 3.81 0.80
N THR A 101 3.24 2.65 0.37
CA THR A 101 2.44 1.62 -0.30
C THR A 101 2.33 0.41 0.61
N GLY A 102 1.10 0.03 0.94
CA GLY A 102 0.79 -1.15 1.74
C GLY A 102 0.09 -2.21 0.91
N ARG A 103 0.55 -3.46 1.00
CA ARG A 103 0.00 -4.63 0.30
C ARG A 103 -0.20 -5.77 1.28
N THR A 104 -1.20 -6.59 1.02
CA THR A 104 -1.45 -7.83 1.76
C THR A 104 -1.42 -9.01 0.81
N PHE A 105 -0.74 -10.07 1.22
CA PHE A 105 -0.64 -11.32 0.49
C PHE A 105 -1.16 -12.47 1.35
N ALA A 106 -1.94 -13.37 0.75
CA ALA A 106 -2.22 -14.68 1.31
C ALA A 106 -1.08 -15.62 0.92
N GLU A 107 -0.41 -16.22 1.90
CA GLU A 107 0.54 -17.30 1.67
C GLU A 107 -0.22 -18.63 1.64
N LEU A 108 -0.08 -19.36 0.54
CA LEU A 108 -0.74 -20.62 0.27
C LEU A 108 0.29 -21.74 0.12
N GLU A 109 -0.01 -22.90 0.68
CA GLU A 109 0.78 -24.12 0.47
C GLU A 109 0.13 -24.98 -0.62
N THR A 110 0.82 -25.15 -1.73
CA THR A 110 0.33 -25.97 -2.84
C THR A 110 1.24 -27.20 -3.03
N HIS A 111 0.76 -28.19 -3.82
CA HIS A 111 1.60 -29.36 -4.16
C HIS A 111 2.84 -29.00 -4.99
N ARG A 112 2.96 -27.77 -5.46
CA ARG A 112 4.16 -27.21 -6.14
C ARG A 112 5.02 -26.37 -5.21
N GLY A 113 4.66 -26.29 -3.93
CA GLY A 113 5.30 -25.47 -2.91
C GLY A 113 4.50 -24.22 -2.55
N PRO A 114 5.07 -23.35 -1.71
CA PRO A 114 4.42 -22.13 -1.26
C PRO A 114 4.24 -21.12 -2.41
N THR A 115 3.08 -20.48 -2.44
CA THR A 115 2.76 -19.38 -3.36
C THR A 115 2.16 -18.21 -2.58
N GLU A 116 2.16 -17.03 -3.17
CA GLU A 116 1.54 -15.83 -2.60
C GLU A 116 0.53 -15.26 -3.59
N GLU A 117 -0.64 -14.90 -3.08
CA GLU A 117 -1.68 -14.20 -3.84
C GLU A 117 -1.93 -12.84 -3.21
N GLU A 118 -1.83 -11.78 -4.02
CA GLU A 118 -2.12 -10.42 -3.55
C GLU A 118 -3.62 -10.27 -3.32
N GLU A 119 -3.96 -9.72 -2.17
CA GLU A 119 -5.33 -9.46 -1.75
C GLU A 119 -5.56 -7.96 -1.52
N ARG A 120 -6.79 -7.62 -1.17
CA ARG A 120 -7.10 -6.28 -0.70
C ARG A 120 -6.28 -5.98 0.54
N ALA A 121 -5.65 -4.80 0.59
CA ALA A 121 -4.88 -4.34 1.74
C ALA A 121 -5.66 -4.54 3.05
N SER A 122 -5.06 -5.21 4.03
CA SER A 122 -5.64 -5.48 5.33
C SER A 122 -5.94 -4.18 6.09
N ALA A 123 -6.79 -4.25 7.11
CA ALA A 123 -7.03 -3.11 7.98
C ALA A 123 -5.72 -2.67 8.68
N ASP A 124 -4.90 -3.64 9.09
CA ASP A 124 -3.62 -3.39 9.76
C ASP A 124 -2.64 -2.62 8.86
N VAL A 125 -2.41 -3.09 7.63
CA VAL A 125 -1.50 -2.41 6.70
C VAL A 125 -2.00 -1.02 6.31
N ARG A 126 -3.32 -0.81 6.19
CA ARG A 126 -3.89 0.52 5.93
C ARG A 126 -3.68 1.46 7.11
N GLN A 127 -3.93 1.00 8.33
CA GLN A 127 -3.71 1.78 9.56
C GLN A 127 -2.24 2.11 9.75
N THR A 128 -1.35 1.16 9.50
CA THR A 128 0.10 1.35 9.57
C THR A 128 0.57 2.37 8.55
N SER A 129 0.11 2.28 7.30
CA SER A 129 0.44 3.25 6.25
C SER A 129 -0.01 4.65 6.64
N GLN A 130 -1.22 4.79 7.20
CA GLN A 130 -1.74 6.07 7.68
C GLN A 130 -0.92 6.60 8.86
N ALA A 131 -0.56 5.75 9.82
CA ALA A 131 0.23 6.16 10.99
C ALA A 131 1.62 6.68 10.57
N ILE A 132 2.27 6.06 9.58
CA ILE A 132 3.55 6.53 9.04
C ILE A 132 3.39 7.90 8.37
N VAL A 133 2.39 8.06 7.51
CA VAL A 133 2.10 9.34 6.82
C VAL A 133 1.76 10.42 7.83
N ASP A 134 0.96 10.13 8.84
CA ASP A 134 0.58 11.09 9.88
C ASP A 134 1.77 11.53 10.74
N ALA A 135 2.68 10.63 11.06
CA ALA A 135 3.84 10.92 11.89
C ALA A 135 4.98 11.60 11.11
N CYS A 136 5.20 11.21 9.86
CA CYS A 136 6.38 11.60 9.09
C CYS A 136 6.06 12.57 7.94
N GLY A 137 4.79 12.76 7.62
CA GLY A 137 4.33 13.64 6.55
C GLY A 137 3.95 15.05 6.96
N ARG A 138 3.92 15.36 8.28
CA ARG A 138 3.47 16.66 8.82
C ARG A 138 4.61 17.59 9.25
N SER A 139 5.83 17.15 9.18
CA SER A 139 7.02 17.90 9.62
C SER A 139 7.56 18.82 8.53
#